data_082572b1f8196bcb617a8d3df8613878
#
_entry.id   082572b1f8196bcb617a8d3df8613878
#
_cell.length_a   1.000
_cell.length_b   1.000
_cell.length_c   1.000
_cell.angle_alpha   90.00
_cell.angle_beta   90.00
_cell.angle_gamma   90.00
#
_symmetry.space_group_name_H-M   'P 1'
#
loop_
_entity.id
_entity.type
_entity.pdbx_description
1 polymer ?
#
loop_
_entity_poly.entity_id
_entity_poly.type
_entity_poly.pdbx_seq_one_letter_code
_entity_poly.pdbx_strand_id
1 'polypeptide(L)'
;MISLLMQNSAGLMSIGLADGDQLLFDSVVDVDLAGSRNVEAYVRAAFSQSGKTISEVDCVFVDIGPGGLGATRTTVAFANALGFANSISVIGIHAFELIGYEVAKLTKKPVVCIRPAARPNHYMALYDQGNLSHFSFVDIDTVQLFVRGHQHTASFAGKFSFSEVLEAKEGPWPTPVANSASMSSFLVVALEKYKTGARTSRVYPISENLVVNSQ
;
A
#
# COMPACT_ATOMS: atom_id res chain seq x y z
N MET A 1 -3.82 -19.04 -11.06
CA MET A 1 -3.04 -18.74 -9.82
C MET A 1 -3.95 -18.01 -8.86
N ILE A 2 -4.30 -18.65 -7.76
CA ILE A 2 -5.15 -18.04 -6.74
C ILE A 2 -4.27 -17.17 -5.82
N SER A 3 -4.61 -15.90 -5.72
CA SER A 3 -3.86 -14.91 -4.96
C SER A 3 -4.72 -14.21 -3.93
N LEU A 4 -4.23 -14.14 -2.69
CA LEU A 4 -4.84 -13.35 -1.62
C LEU A 4 -4.09 -12.00 -1.52
N LEU A 5 -4.83 -10.89 -1.63
CA LEU A 5 -4.31 -9.52 -1.58
C LEU A 5 -4.72 -8.88 -0.26
N MET A 6 -3.79 -8.28 0.48
CA MET A 6 -4.05 -7.72 1.82
C MET A 6 -3.46 -6.32 1.94
N GLN A 7 -4.30 -5.28 2.09
CA GLN A 7 -3.89 -3.88 2.23
C GLN A 7 -4.46 -3.26 3.51
N ASN A 8 -3.62 -2.55 4.29
CA ASN A 8 -4.05 -1.87 5.52
C ASN A 8 -3.18 -0.69 5.95
N SER A 9 -2.11 -0.36 5.24
CA SER A 9 -1.18 0.70 5.65
C SER A 9 -1.82 2.09 5.68
N ALA A 10 -2.92 2.29 4.94
CA ALA A 10 -3.74 3.51 4.97
C ALA A 10 -4.67 3.61 6.20
N GLY A 11 -4.75 2.55 7.02
CA GLY A 11 -5.66 2.45 8.17
C GLY A 11 -7.08 1.98 7.80
N LEU A 12 -7.29 1.61 6.54
CA LEU A 12 -8.51 0.99 6.03
C LEU A 12 -8.14 -0.40 5.53
N MET A 13 -8.70 -1.43 6.19
CA MET A 13 -8.50 -2.82 5.78
C MET A 13 -9.17 -3.05 4.43
N SER A 14 -8.44 -3.63 3.50
CA SER A 14 -8.97 -4.12 2.23
C SER A 14 -8.35 -5.47 1.88
N ILE A 15 -9.19 -6.42 1.51
CA ILE A 15 -8.79 -7.78 1.12
C ILE A 15 -9.38 -8.05 -0.27
N GLY A 16 -8.55 -8.61 -1.15
CA GLY A 16 -8.95 -9.14 -2.44
C GLY A 16 -8.61 -10.61 -2.56
N LEU A 17 -9.40 -11.37 -3.30
CA LEU A 17 -9.05 -12.71 -3.79
C LEU A 17 -9.12 -12.70 -5.30
N ALA A 18 -8.12 -13.26 -5.98
CA ALA A 18 -8.05 -13.25 -7.43
C ALA A 18 -7.68 -14.63 -7.99
N ASP A 19 -8.15 -14.92 -9.21
CA ASP A 19 -7.64 -16.03 -10.05
C ASP A 19 -6.99 -15.43 -11.31
N GLY A 20 -5.67 -15.60 -11.40
CA GLY A 20 -4.89 -14.91 -12.43
C GLY A 20 -5.04 -13.39 -12.32
N ASP A 21 -5.54 -12.76 -13.36
CA ASP A 21 -5.80 -11.33 -13.46
C ASP A 21 -7.24 -10.91 -13.12
N GLN A 22 -8.08 -11.87 -12.74
CA GLN A 22 -9.48 -11.63 -12.39
C GLN A 22 -9.68 -11.58 -10.88
N LEU A 23 -10.23 -10.48 -10.37
CA LEU A 23 -10.73 -10.40 -8.99
C LEU A 23 -11.99 -11.24 -8.83
N LEU A 24 -11.97 -12.19 -7.89
CA LEU A 24 -13.12 -13.00 -7.46
C LEU A 24 -13.86 -12.35 -6.28
N PHE A 25 -13.13 -11.60 -5.46
CA PHE A 25 -13.65 -10.91 -4.29
C PHE A 25 -12.91 -9.58 -4.07
N ASP A 26 -13.65 -8.55 -3.70
CA ASP A 26 -13.12 -7.25 -3.26
C ASP A 26 -13.92 -6.79 -2.04
N SER A 27 -13.27 -6.71 -0.89
CA SER A 27 -13.92 -6.32 0.37
C SER A 27 -14.39 -4.86 0.41
N VAL A 28 -13.93 -4.01 -0.50
CA VAL A 28 -14.35 -2.61 -0.56
C VAL A 28 -15.83 -2.48 -0.92
N VAL A 29 -16.37 -3.44 -1.64
CA VAL A 29 -17.78 -3.47 -2.03
C VAL A 29 -18.67 -4.24 -1.03
N ASP A 30 -18.08 -4.86 -0.01
CA ASP A 30 -18.79 -5.63 1.02
C ASP A 30 -19.16 -4.71 2.21
N VAL A 31 -20.44 -4.35 2.29
CA VAL A 31 -20.95 -3.43 3.31
C VAL A 31 -20.88 -3.99 4.73
N ASP A 32 -20.94 -5.31 4.89
CA ASP A 32 -20.92 -5.98 6.20
C ASP A 32 -19.51 -5.94 6.82
N LEU A 33 -18.48 -5.76 6.00
CA LEU A 33 -17.10 -5.64 6.43
C LEU A 33 -16.66 -4.20 6.66
N ALA A 34 -17.46 -3.21 6.24
CA ALA A 34 -17.07 -1.81 6.27
C ALA A 34 -16.66 -1.34 7.67
N GLY A 35 -15.39 -0.89 7.79
CA GLY A 35 -14.83 -0.41 9.05
C GLY A 35 -14.43 -1.48 10.07
N SER A 36 -14.59 -2.76 9.77
CA SER A 36 -14.09 -3.85 10.62
C SER A 36 -12.56 -3.80 10.72
N ARG A 37 -12.02 -4.17 11.88
CA ARG A 37 -10.58 -4.36 12.11
C ARG A 37 -10.18 -5.83 12.21
N ASN A 38 -11.13 -6.73 12.03
CA ASN A 38 -10.91 -8.16 12.13
C ASN A 38 -10.46 -8.73 10.78
N VAL A 39 -9.16 -8.94 10.63
CA VAL A 39 -8.54 -9.50 9.40
C VAL A 39 -9.15 -10.85 9.03
N GLU A 40 -9.42 -11.71 10.03
CA GLU A 40 -10.01 -13.04 9.81
C GLU A 40 -11.40 -12.94 9.15
N ALA A 41 -12.23 -11.98 9.58
CA ALA A 41 -13.56 -11.80 9.01
C ALA A 41 -13.50 -11.49 7.50
N TYR A 42 -12.58 -10.62 7.10
CA TYR A 42 -12.36 -10.31 5.69
C TYR A 42 -11.90 -11.53 4.87
N VAL A 43 -10.94 -12.28 5.40
CA VAL A 43 -10.40 -13.47 4.71
C VAL A 43 -11.46 -14.57 4.64
N ARG A 44 -12.24 -14.77 5.69
CA ARG A 44 -13.36 -15.72 5.70
C ARG A 44 -14.43 -15.36 4.67
N ALA A 45 -14.79 -14.07 4.56
CA ALA A 45 -15.74 -13.59 3.56
C ALA A 45 -15.20 -13.81 2.13
N ALA A 46 -13.91 -13.53 1.89
CA ALA A 46 -13.28 -13.75 0.59
C ALA A 46 -13.41 -15.21 0.12
N PHE A 47 -13.13 -16.17 1.00
CA PHE A 47 -13.27 -17.59 0.67
C PHE A 47 -14.73 -18.03 0.54
N SER A 48 -15.60 -17.58 1.45
CA SER A 48 -17.03 -17.95 1.44
C SER A 48 -17.74 -17.45 0.17
N GLN A 49 -17.47 -16.22 -0.26
CA GLN A 49 -18.13 -15.62 -1.42
C GLN A 49 -17.54 -16.10 -2.76
N SER A 50 -16.25 -16.41 -2.79
CA SER A 50 -15.60 -16.90 -4.01
C SER A 50 -15.75 -18.40 -4.25
N GLY A 51 -16.19 -19.16 -3.23
CA GLY A 51 -16.21 -20.62 -3.26
C GLY A 51 -14.82 -21.28 -3.23
N LYS A 52 -13.77 -20.51 -2.96
CA LYS A 52 -12.40 -20.99 -2.85
C LYS A 52 -12.04 -21.38 -1.42
N THR A 53 -10.92 -22.10 -1.28
CA THR A 53 -10.36 -22.52 0.01
C THR A 53 -8.92 -22.05 0.15
N ILE A 54 -8.42 -21.98 1.37
CA ILE A 54 -7.04 -21.59 1.64
C ILE A 54 -6.01 -22.53 0.97
N SER A 55 -6.34 -23.80 0.83
CA SER A 55 -5.47 -24.79 0.18
C SER A 55 -5.29 -24.58 -1.32
N GLU A 56 -6.14 -23.78 -1.95
CA GLU A 56 -6.01 -23.41 -3.36
C GLU A 56 -5.14 -22.15 -3.57
N VAL A 57 -4.77 -21.43 -2.48
CA VAL A 57 -4.00 -20.19 -2.58
C VAL A 57 -2.53 -20.47 -2.91
N ASP A 58 -2.06 -19.93 -4.01
CA ASP A 58 -0.67 -20.06 -4.47
C ASP A 58 0.26 -19.02 -3.85
N CYS A 59 -0.27 -17.81 -3.58
CA CYS A 59 0.52 -16.69 -3.08
C CYS A 59 -0.32 -15.70 -2.26
N VAL A 60 0.27 -15.15 -1.19
CA VAL A 60 -0.26 -14.02 -0.44
C VAL A 60 0.56 -12.78 -0.77
N PHE A 61 -0.10 -11.74 -1.27
CA PHE A 61 0.50 -10.42 -1.44
C PHE A 61 0.04 -9.50 -0.31
N VAL A 62 0.96 -8.85 0.35
CA VAL A 62 0.63 -8.00 1.49
C VAL A 62 1.31 -6.64 1.40
N ASP A 63 0.54 -5.59 1.63
CA ASP A 63 1.02 -4.23 1.81
C ASP A 63 1.90 -4.15 3.08
N ILE A 64 3.20 -3.91 2.89
CA ILE A 64 4.17 -3.82 3.97
C ILE A 64 4.39 -2.39 4.49
N GLY A 65 3.60 -1.42 4.04
CA GLY A 65 3.78 0.00 4.35
C GLY A 65 4.68 0.72 3.33
N PRO A 66 5.11 1.95 3.64
CA PRO A 66 4.96 2.67 4.90
C PRO A 66 3.53 3.13 5.17
N GLY A 67 3.19 3.30 6.46
CA GLY A 67 1.87 3.76 6.88
C GLY A 67 1.59 3.54 8.36
N GLY A 68 0.33 3.37 8.72
CA GLY A 68 -0.10 3.11 10.10
C GLY A 68 0.55 1.85 10.65
N LEU A 69 1.57 2.01 11.50
CA LEU A 69 2.47 0.92 11.92
C LEU A 69 1.70 -0.24 12.58
N GLY A 70 0.73 0.05 13.45
CA GLY A 70 -0.10 -0.99 14.09
C GLY A 70 -0.91 -1.80 13.07
N ALA A 71 -1.59 -1.11 12.16
CA ALA A 71 -2.39 -1.73 11.11
C ALA A 71 -1.53 -2.59 10.16
N THR A 72 -0.39 -2.03 9.71
CA THR A 72 0.56 -2.73 8.84
C THR A 72 1.13 -3.98 9.52
N ARG A 73 1.58 -3.86 10.78
CA ARG A 73 2.12 -5.00 11.55
C ARG A 73 1.10 -6.13 11.71
N THR A 74 -0.16 -5.80 12.02
CA THR A 74 -1.22 -6.79 12.16
C THR A 74 -1.43 -7.57 10.87
N THR A 75 -1.54 -6.88 9.74
CA THR A 75 -1.79 -7.51 8.44
C THR A 75 -0.59 -8.34 7.97
N VAL A 76 0.63 -7.83 8.15
CA VAL A 76 1.87 -8.55 7.80
C VAL A 76 2.05 -9.79 8.67
N ALA A 77 1.77 -9.69 9.98
CA ALA A 77 1.85 -10.84 10.88
C ALA A 77 0.83 -11.93 10.48
N PHE A 78 -0.40 -11.53 10.14
CA PHE A 78 -1.44 -12.44 9.68
C PHE A 78 -1.04 -13.12 8.36
N ALA A 79 -0.55 -12.36 7.37
CA ALA A 79 -0.07 -12.90 6.10
C ALA A 79 1.07 -13.92 6.30
N ASN A 80 2.05 -13.58 7.16
CA ASN A 80 3.15 -14.50 7.50
C ASN A 80 2.64 -15.77 8.20
N ALA A 81 1.68 -15.66 9.11
CA ALA A 81 1.09 -16.82 9.80
C ALA A 81 0.34 -17.73 8.81
N LEU A 82 -0.45 -17.16 7.89
CA LEU A 82 -1.10 -17.90 6.81
C LEU A 82 -0.09 -18.61 5.92
N GLY A 83 0.94 -17.89 5.48
CA GLY A 83 2.00 -18.45 4.63
C GLY A 83 2.71 -19.60 5.30
N PHE A 84 3.08 -19.45 6.58
CA PHE A 84 3.75 -20.49 7.35
C PHE A 84 2.86 -21.73 7.55
N ALA A 85 1.61 -21.54 8.00
CA ALA A 85 0.69 -22.63 8.32
C ALA A 85 0.29 -23.46 7.09
N ASN A 86 0.29 -22.87 5.90
CA ASN A 86 -0.16 -23.52 4.67
C ASN A 86 0.95 -23.71 3.63
N SER A 87 2.20 -23.40 3.97
CA SER A 87 3.35 -23.45 3.05
C SER A 87 3.17 -22.58 1.79
N ILE A 88 2.50 -21.43 1.93
CA ILE A 88 2.22 -20.48 0.85
C ILE A 88 3.29 -19.38 0.84
N SER A 89 3.78 -19.02 -0.34
CA SER A 89 4.69 -17.89 -0.50
C SER A 89 4.02 -16.55 -0.13
N VAL A 90 4.75 -15.70 0.59
CA VAL A 90 4.29 -14.35 0.94
C VAL A 90 5.18 -13.32 0.24
N ILE A 91 4.55 -12.35 -0.44
CA ILE A 91 5.25 -11.28 -1.17
C ILE A 91 4.82 -9.94 -0.61
N GLY A 92 5.79 -9.18 -0.10
CA GLY A 92 5.58 -7.81 0.37
C GLY A 92 5.52 -6.82 -0.80
N ILE A 93 4.51 -5.95 -0.78
CA ILE A 93 4.36 -4.86 -1.74
C ILE A 93 4.48 -3.54 -1.00
N HIS A 94 5.32 -2.65 -1.50
CA HIS A 94 5.51 -1.33 -0.92
C HIS A 94 4.25 -0.46 -1.12
N ALA A 95 3.75 0.17 -0.06
CA ALA A 95 2.52 0.96 -0.13
C ALA A 95 2.58 2.10 -1.15
N PHE A 96 3.76 2.68 -1.35
CA PHE A 96 3.95 3.75 -2.34
C PHE A 96 4.02 3.23 -3.78
N GLU A 97 4.41 1.97 -4.01
CA GLU A 97 4.21 1.32 -5.32
C GLU A 97 2.71 1.20 -5.63
N LEU A 98 1.90 0.81 -4.64
CA LEU A 98 0.46 0.65 -4.80
C LEU A 98 -0.25 1.98 -5.11
N ILE A 99 -0.11 2.97 -4.23
CA ILE A 99 -0.80 4.26 -4.41
C ILE A 99 -0.21 5.08 -5.56
N GLY A 100 1.09 4.95 -5.81
CA GLY A 100 1.75 5.58 -6.95
C GLY A 100 1.20 5.04 -8.27
N TYR A 101 1.08 3.72 -8.41
CA TYR A 101 0.46 3.10 -9.58
C TYR A 101 -1.01 3.54 -9.76
N GLU A 102 -1.81 3.53 -8.68
CA GLU A 102 -3.22 3.96 -8.70
C GLU A 102 -3.35 5.37 -9.27
N VAL A 103 -2.58 6.32 -8.73
CA VAL A 103 -2.67 7.73 -9.13
C VAL A 103 -2.03 7.98 -10.49
N ALA A 104 -0.90 7.35 -10.81
CA ALA A 104 -0.26 7.47 -12.13
C ALA A 104 -1.16 6.95 -13.25
N LYS A 105 -1.89 5.85 -13.02
CA LYS A 105 -2.88 5.30 -13.95
C LYS A 105 -3.98 6.31 -14.29
N LEU A 106 -4.43 7.09 -13.31
CA LEU A 106 -5.48 8.11 -13.46
C LEU A 106 -4.95 9.40 -14.10
N THR A 107 -3.80 9.87 -13.67
CA THR A 107 -3.31 11.21 -14.00
C THR A 107 -2.31 11.26 -15.15
N LYS A 108 -1.69 10.10 -15.46
CA LYS A 108 -0.60 9.96 -16.45
C LYS A 108 0.63 10.82 -16.13
N LYS A 109 0.87 11.07 -14.85
CA LYS A 109 2.00 11.88 -14.34
C LYS A 109 2.81 11.08 -13.32
N PRO A 110 4.07 11.45 -13.07
CA PRO A 110 4.79 11.03 -11.88
C PRO A 110 3.98 11.33 -10.61
N VAL A 111 4.18 10.57 -9.55
CA VAL A 111 3.39 10.70 -8.31
C VAL A 111 4.32 10.87 -7.11
N VAL A 112 4.18 11.99 -6.42
CA VAL A 112 4.79 12.20 -5.11
C VAL A 112 3.90 11.54 -4.06
N CYS A 113 4.43 10.51 -3.41
CA CYS A 113 3.75 9.77 -2.35
C CYS A 113 4.23 10.26 -0.99
N ILE A 114 3.30 10.63 -0.09
CA ILE A 114 3.63 11.15 1.24
C ILE A 114 2.70 10.51 2.27
N ARG A 115 3.26 10.06 3.40
CA ARG A 115 2.50 9.60 4.56
C ARG A 115 3.16 10.03 5.86
N PRO A 116 2.36 10.35 6.92
CA PRO A 116 2.92 10.60 8.24
C PRO A 116 3.68 9.38 8.75
N ALA A 117 4.78 9.64 9.42
CA ALA A 117 5.56 8.68 10.19
C ALA A 117 5.47 9.02 11.69
N ALA A 118 6.46 8.62 12.50
CA ALA A 118 6.56 9.13 13.86
C ALA A 118 6.80 10.65 13.83
N ARG A 119 5.95 11.38 14.54
CA ARG A 119 5.99 12.85 14.56
C ARG A 119 7.38 13.36 14.99
N PRO A 120 7.92 14.38 14.34
CA PRO A 120 7.30 15.25 13.31
C PRO A 120 7.50 14.76 11.86
N ASN A 121 8.05 13.57 11.65
CA ASN A 121 8.57 13.10 10.38
C ASN A 121 7.50 12.48 9.46
N HIS A 122 7.90 12.32 8.19
CA HIS A 122 7.10 11.75 7.11
C HIS A 122 7.91 10.75 6.29
N TYR A 123 7.22 9.76 5.74
CA TYR A 123 7.73 8.99 4.61
C TYR A 123 7.38 9.70 3.32
N MET A 124 8.32 9.75 2.41
CA MET A 124 8.18 10.37 1.10
C MET A 124 8.85 9.52 0.02
N ALA A 125 8.30 9.51 -1.20
CA ALA A 125 8.92 8.93 -2.37
C ALA A 125 8.37 9.54 -3.65
N LEU A 126 9.07 9.35 -4.77
CA LEU A 126 8.60 9.61 -6.12
C LEU A 126 8.35 8.28 -6.83
N TYR A 127 7.14 8.09 -7.35
CA TYR A 127 6.77 6.98 -8.21
C TYR A 127 6.66 7.47 -9.65
N ASP A 128 7.43 6.86 -10.55
CA ASP A 128 7.38 7.16 -11.98
C ASP A 128 7.59 5.90 -12.82
N GLN A 129 6.72 5.66 -13.79
CA GLN A 129 6.81 4.56 -14.77
C GLN A 129 7.11 3.19 -14.15
N GLY A 130 6.47 2.86 -13.03
CA GLY A 130 6.67 1.59 -12.33
C GLY A 130 7.83 1.57 -11.34
N ASN A 131 8.62 2.63 -11.28
CA ASN A 131 9.79 2.72 -10.39
C ASN A 131 9.50 3.63 -9.20
N LEU A 132 9.91 3.18 -8.02
CA LEU A 132 9.90 3.98 -6.80
C LEU A 132 11.31 4.49 -6.53
N SER A 133 11.46 5.81 -6.42
CA SER A 133 12.72 6.48 -6.15
C SER A 133 12.58 7.50 -5.02
N HIS A 134 13.70 7.99 -4.50
CA HIS A 134 13.75 8.98 -3.41
C HIS A 134 12.95 8.57 -2.17
N PHE A 135 12.84 7.25 -1.89
CA PHE A 135 12.19 6.81 -0.67
C PHE A 135 13.00 7.25 0.54
N SER A 136 12.39 8.05 1.40
CA SER A 136 13.06 8.67 2.52
C SER A 136 12.13 8.88 3.72
N PHE A 137 12.76 8.99 4.88
CA PHE A 137 12.14 9.37 6.14
C PHE A 137 12.70 10.74 6.52
N VAL A 138 11.87 11.78 6.45
CA VAL A 138 12.29 13.18 6.47
C VAL A 138 11.36 14.05 7.32
N ASP A 139 11.86 15.21 7.71
CA ASP A 139 11.06 16.25 8.37
C ASP A 139 10.10 16.95 7.39
N ILE A 140 9.24 17.77 7.96
CA ILE A 140 8.21 18.48 7.20
C ILE A 140 8.79 19.52 6.23
N ASP A 141 9.91 20.16 6.59
CA ASP A 141 10.53 21.19 5.75
C ASP A 141 11.10 20.58 4.47
N THR A 142 11.73 19.42 4.59
CA THR A 142 12.21 18.62 3.45
C THR A 142 11.04 18.19 2.55
N VAL A 143 9.92 17.73 3.14
CA VAL A 143 8.70 17.39 2.38
C VAL A 143 8.18 18.59 1.61
N GLN A 144 8.10 19.76 2.24
CA GLN A 144 7.63 20.99 1.60
C GLN A 144 8.50 21.40 0.41
N LEU A 145 9.82 21.36 0.58
CA LEU A 145 10.76 21.67 -0.48
C LEU A 145 10.57 20.73 -1.69
N PHE A 146 10.42 19.44 -1.41
CA PHE A 146 10.21 18.43 -2.45
C PHE A 146 8.88 18.63 -3.19
N VAL A 147 7.79 18.91 -2.45
CA VAL A 147 6.47 19.19 -3.02
C VAL A 147 6.50 20.42 -3.93
N ARG A 148 7.15 21.52 -3.50
CA ARG A 148 7.31 22.74 -4.32
C ARG A 148 8.04 22.44 -5.63
N GLY A 149 9.07 21.63 -5.60
CA GLY A 149 9.82 21.23 -6.80
C GLY A 149 8.97 20.43 -7.81
N HIS A 150 7.91 19.77 -7.35
CA HIS A 150 7.11 18.86 -8.16
C HIS A 150 5.65 19.31 -8.39
N GLN A 151 5.19 20.42 -7.79
CA GLN A 151 3.78 20.82 -7.78
C GLN A 151 3.14 21.00 -9.17
N HIS A 152 3.93 21.31 -10.20
CA HIS A 152 3.45 21.49 -11.57
C HIS A 152 3.64 20.27 -12.46
N THR A 153 4.51 19.34 -12.09
CA THR A 153 4.94 18.22 -12.93
C THR A 153 4.43 16.87 -12.43
N ALA A 154 4.09 16.75 -11.15
CA ALA A 154 3.64 15.51 -10.53
C ALA A 154 2.21 15.63 -9.99
N SER A 155 1.59 14.47 -9.78
CA SER A 155 0.39 14.29 -8.95
C SER A 155 0.81 13.89 -7.55
N PHE A 156 -0.14 13.92 -6.60
CA PHE A 156 0.15 13.66 -5.20
C PHE A 156 -0.73 12.55 -4.65
N ALA A 157 -0.15 11.68 -3.83
CA ALA A 157 -0.84 10.55 -3.23
C ALA A 157 -0.44 10.37 -1.76
N GLY A 158 -1.31 9.74 -0.98
CA GLY A 158 -1.08 9.42 0.42
C GLY A 158 -1.95 10.22 1.36
N LYS A 159 -1.50 10.36 2.61
CA LYS A 159 -2.22 11.09 3.65
C LYS A 159 -1.36 12.23 4.16
N PHE A 160 -1.67 13.44 3.78
CA PHE A 160 -1.03 14.64 4.28
C PHE A 160 -1.98 15.83 4.15
N SER A 161 -1.80 16.82 5.01
CA SER A 161 -2.44 18.12 4.92
C SER A 161 -1.39 19.18 5.23
N PHE A 162 -1.15 20.07 4.31
CA PHE A 162 -0.23 21.19 4.51
C PHE A 162 -0.91 22.39 5.18
N SER A 163 -2.24 22.42 5.23
CA SER A 163 -3.01 23.51 5.86
C SER A 163 -2.77 23.65 7.36
N GLU A 164 -2.34 22.58 8.03
CA GLU A 164 -2.05 22.59 9.46
C GLU A 164 -0.62 23.05 9.80
N VAL A 165 0.26 23.09 8.79
CA VAL A 165 1.71 23.28 9.01
C VAL A 165 2.23 24.52 8.32
N LEU A 166 1.51 25.06 7.34
CA LEU A 166 1.96 26.21 6.54
C LEU A 166 1.06 27.41 6.76
N GLU A 167 1.68 28.54 7.05
CA GLU A 167 0.99 29.82 6.97
C GLU A 167 0.38 30.00 5.58
N ALA A 168 -0.89 30.38 5.51
CA ALA A 168 -1.70 30.51 4.30
C ALA A 168 -1.16 31.46 3.22
N LYS A 169 0.06 31.96 3.38
CA LYS A 169 0.69 32.98 2.52
C LYS A 169 1.24 32.46 1.18
N GLU A 170 1.34 31.14 0.98
CA GLU A 170 2.13 30.61 -0.13
C GLU A 170 1.34 29.89 -1.25
N GLY A 171 0.01 30.05 -1.32
CA GLY A 171 -0.81 29.54 -2.41
C GLY A 171 -1.46 28.18 -2.14
N PRO A 172 -2.28 27.66 -3.05
CA PRO A 172 -2.96 26.40 -2.86
C PRO A 172 -1.99 25.22 -2.94
N TRP A 173 -1.91 24.48 -1.86
CA TRP A 173 -1.12 23.23 -1.82
C TRP A 173 -1.87 22.10 -2.53
N PRO A 174 -1.15 21.18 -3.19
CA PRO A 174 -1.78 20.07 -3.88
C PRO A 174 -2.52 19.15 -2.90
N THR A 175 -3.69 18.72 -3.31
CA THR A 175 -4.49 17.72 -2.59
C THR A 175 -4.13 16.32 -3.08
N PRO A 176 -3.98 15.33 -2.17
CA PRO A 176 -3.74 13.95 -2.57
C PRO A 176 -4.94 13.39 -3.34
N VAL A 177 -4.66 12.73 -4.47
CA VAL A 177 -5.68 12.09 -5.32
C VAL A 177 -6.23 10.81 -4.68
N ALA A 178 -5.36 10.02 -4.06
CA ALA A 178 -5.73 8.79 -3.36
C ALA A 178 -4.82 8.54 -2.16
N ASN A 179 -5.32 7.81 -1.16
CA ASN A 179 -4.57 7.37 0.02
C ASN A 179 -4.32 5.85 0.04
N SER A 180 -5.09 5.09 -0.73
CA SER A 180 -4.95 3.64 -0.90
C SER A 180 -5.14 3.29 -2.37
N ALA A 181 -4.68 2.11 -2.78
CA ALA A 181 -4.97 1.57 -4.09
C ALA A 181 -6.28 0.78 -4.07
N SER A 182 -6.97 0.72 -5.21
CA SER A 182 -8.04 -0.26 -5.45
C SER A 182 -7.47 -1.68 -5.49
N MET A 183 -8.29 -2.70 -5.21
CA MET A 183 -7.82 -4.09 -5.31
C MET A 183 -7.44 -4.46 -6.75
N SER A 184 -8.07 -3.86 -7.75
CA SER A 184 -7.67 -4.05 -9.15
C SER A 184 -6.27 -3.51 -9.44
N SER A 185 -5.92 -2.34 -8.94
CA SER A 185 -4.57 -1.78 -9.07
C SER A 185 -3.56 -2.56 -8.25
N PHE A 186 -3.94 -2.99 -7.04
CA PHE A 186 -3.09 -3.87 -6.23
C PHE A 186 -2.76 -5.16 -6.98
N LEU A 187 -3.76 -5.81 -7.59
CA LEU A 187 -3.56 -7.05 -8.34
C LEU A 187 -2.54 -6.86 -9.48
N VAL A 188 -2.63 -5.78 -10.24
CA VAL A 188 -1.66 -5.49 -11.33
C VAL A 188 -0.24 -5.38 -10.77
N VAL A 189 -0.03 -4.57 -9.73
CA VAL A 189 1.30 -4.39 -9.11
C VAL A 189 1.82 -5.71 -8.53
N ALA A 190 0.94 -6.49 -7.88
CA ALA A 190 1.27 -7.79 -7.30
C ALA A 190 1.72 -8.81 -8.36
N LEU A 191 1.00 -8.90 -9.48
CA LEU A 191 1.36 -9.80 -10.57
C LEU A 191 2.67 -9.41 -11.25
N GLU A 192 2.94 -8.12 -11.43
CA GLU A 192 4.24 -7.65 -11.94
C GLU A 192 5.36 -8.03 -10.95
N LYS A 193 5.17 -7.83 -9.67
CA LYS A 193 6.14 -8.22 -8.64
C LYS A 193 6.39 -9.73 -8.62
N TYR A 194 5.34 -10.53 -8.81
CA TYR A 194 5.46 -11.99 -8.89
C TYR A 194 6.33 -12.46 -10.07
N LYS A 195 6.23 -11.79 -11.23
CA LYS A 195 7.04 -12.08 -12.43
C LYS A 195 8.53 -11.83 -12.21
N THR A 196 8.91 -10.91 -11.32
CA THR A 196 10.33 -10.64 -10.99
C THR A 196 10.98 -11.76 -10.16
N GLY A 197 10.23 -12.78 -9.77
CA GLY A 197 10.74 -13.89 -8.97
C GLY A 197 10.87 -13.60 -7.47
N ALA A 198 10.41 -12.44 -7.00
CA ALA A 198 10.40 -12.09 -5.59
C ALA A 198 9.47 -13.04 -4.82
N ARG A 199 10.02 -14.04 -4.16
CA ARG A 199 9.28 -14.99 -3.32
C ARG A 199 10.02 -15.14 -2.01
N THR A 200 9.29 -14.96 -0.91
CA THR A 200 9.84 -15.17 0.43
C THR A 200 8.88 -15.99 1.27
N SER A 201 9.41 -16.65 2.27
CA SER A 201 8.59 -17.33 3.29
C SER A 201 8.11 -16.35 4.37
N ARG A 202 8.68 -15.15 4.41
CA ARG A 202 8.38 -14.15 5.43
C ARG A 202 8.71 -12.74 4.94
N VAL A 203 7.85 -11.79 5.25
CA VAL A 203 8.01 -10.37 4.98
C VAL A 203 7.96 -9.53 6.26
N TYR A 204 8.49 -8.32 6.21
CA TYR A 204 8.53 -7.40 7.35
C TYR A 204 7.89 -6.07 6.98
N PRO A 205 7.17 -5.44 7.91
CA PRO A 205 6.65 -4.10 7.70
C PRO A 205 7.81 -3.09 7.59
N ILE A 206 7.66 -2.11 6.71
CA ILE A 206 8.59 -0.99 6.59
C ILE A 206 8.51 -0.18 7.88
N SER A 207 9.68 0.07 8.46
CA SER A 207 9.86 0.91 9.65
C SER A 207 10.99 1.91 9.43
N GLU A 208 11.05 2.93 10.27
CA GLU A 208 12.06 3.99 10.23
C GLU A 208 13.50 3.45 10.16
N ASN A 209 13.78 2.41 10.96
CA ASN A 209 15.12 1.80 11.02
C ASN A 209 15.57 1.16 9.68
N LEU A 210 14.63 0.74 8.83
CA LEU A 210 14.95 0.17 7.51
C LEU A 210 15.29 1.26 6.49
N VAL A 211 14.73 2.46 6.65
CA VAL A 211 14.97 3.59 5.73
C VAL A 211 16.33 4.23 5.99
N VAL A 212 16.73 4.36 7.26
CA VAL A 212 18.02 4.97 7.66
C VAL A 212 19.22 4.12 7.24
N ASN A 213 19.08 2.80 7.15
CA ASN A 213 20.17 1.87 6.79
C ASN A 213 20.34 1.67 5.27
N SER A 214 19.52 2.30 4.45
CA SER A 214 19.55 2.16 2.96
C SER A 214 20.12 3.38 2.23
N GLN A 215 20.75 4.31 2.96
CA GLN A 215 21.44 5.50 2.41
C GLN A 215 22.94 5.30 2.31
#